data_de48553b85f9194dfab20687f7cdaba4
#
_entry.id   de48553b85f9194dfab20687f7cdaba4
#
_cell.length_a   1.000
_cell.length_b   1.000
_cell.length_c   1.000
_cell.angle_alpha   90.00
_cell.angle_beta   90.00
_cell.angle_gamma   90.00
#
_symmetry.space_group_name_H-M   'P 1'
#
loop_
_entity.id
_entity.type
_entity.pdbx_description
1 polymer ?
#
loop_
_entity_poly.entity_id
_entity_poly.type
_entity_poly.pdbx_seq_one_letter_code
_entity_poly.pdbx_strand_id
1 'polypeptide(L)' 'MSDEQNGKGDDGGKLLYCSFCGKSQHEVRKLIAGPSVFICDECVELCNDIIREEV' A
#
# COMPACT_ATOMS: atom_id res chain seq x y z
N MET A 1 7.40 10.82 -4.47
CA MET A 1 8.11 9.94 -4.42
C MET A 1 7.54 8.64 -4.49
N SER A 2 6.97 8.17 -3.59
CA SER A 2 6.51 6.91 -3.71
C SER A 2 5.44 6.81 -4.74
N ASP A 3 4.82 7.86 -5.08
CA ASP A 3 3.85 7.79 -6.05
C ASP A 3 4.27 7.21 -7.31
N GLU A 4 5.37 7.54 -7.76
CA GLU A 4 5.82 7.02 -8.94
C GLU A 4 6.00 5.60 -8.85
N GLN A 5 6.53 5.11 -7.86
CA GLN A 5 6.73 3.75 -7.77
C GLN A 5 5.46 3.05 -7.75
N ASN A 6 4.50 3.59 -7.11
CA ASN A 6 3.27 2.99 -7.07
C ASN A 6 2.70 2.84 -8.41
N GLY A 7 2.76 3.78 -9.17
CA GLY A 7 2.15 3.76 -10.42
C GLY A 7 2.66 2.71 -11.31
N LYS A 8 3.87 2.41 -11.20
CA LYS A 8 4.38 1.45 -12.02
C LYS A 8 4.33 0.15 -11.44
N GLY A 9 4.10 0.04 -10.25
CA GLY A 9 4.22 -1.20 -9.60
C GLY A 9 3.45 -2.27 -10.20
N ASP A 10 2.39 -1.97 -10.82
CA ASP A 10 1.64 -3.04 -11.21
C ASP A 10 1.90 -3.54 -12.55
N ASP A 11 2.71 -3.03 -13.27
CA ASP A 11 2.87 -3.53 -14.53
C ASP A 11 3.89 -4.51 -14.54
N GLY A 12 4.19 -5.09 -15.41
CA GLY A 12 5.19 -6.05 -15.47
C GLY A 12 4.70 -7.38 -15.09
N GLY A 13 3.55 -7.53 -14.78
CA GLY A 13 3.13 -8.80 -14.43
C GLY A 13 3.51 -9.28 -13.07
N LYS A 14 4.20 -8.50 -12.31
CA LYS A 14 4.58 -8.91 -11.03
C LYS A 14 3.49 -8.63 -10.08
N LEU A 15 3.10 -9.56 -9.28
CA LEU A 15 2.08 -9.33 -8.30
C LEU A 15 2.66 -8.84 -7.00
N LEU A 16 2.21 -7.70 -6.55
CA LEU A 16 2.67 -7.15 -5.31
C LEU A 16 1.52 -7.19 -4.33
N TYR A 17 1.83 -7.37 -3.09
CA TYR A 17 0.79 -7.46 -2.09
C TYR A 17 1.03 -6.51 -0.93
N CYS A 18 -0.03 -6.06 -0.33
CA CYS A 18 0.09 -5.21 0.83
C CYS A 18 0.69 -6.06 1.94
N SER A 19 1.72 -5.59 2.58
CA SER A 19 2.34 -6.34 3.63
C SER A 19 1.52 -6.31 4.89
N PHE A 20 0.51 -5.52 4.92
CA PHE A 20 -0.30 -5.37 6.09
C PHE A 20 -1.53 -6.27 6.01
N CYS A 21 -2.31 -6.16 4.99
CA CYS A 21 -3.52 -6.91 4.90
C CYS A 21 -3.47 -8.05 3.88
N GLY A 22 -2.49 -8.06 3.04
CA GLY A 22 -2.36 -9.16 2.09
C GLY A 22 -3.08 -9.00 0.78
N LYS A 23 -3.74 -7.90 0.54
CA LYS A 23 -4.43 -7.74 -0.71
C LYS A 23 -3.45 -7.41 -1.81
N SER A 24 -3.77 -7.81 -3.03
CA SER A 24 -2.86 -7.54 -4.12
C SER A 24 -3.09 -6.16 -4.67
N GLN A 25 -2.17 -5.71 -5.49
CA GLN A 25 -2.28 -4.38 -6.05
C GLN A 25 -3.52 -4.28 -6.91
N HIS A 26 -4.09 -5.37 -7.36
CA HIS A 26 -5.29 -5.28 -8.17
C HIS A 26 -6.53 -5.13 -7.29
N GLU A 27 -6.42 -5.41 -6.03
CA GLU A 27 -7.55 -5.28 -5.16
C GLU A 27 -7.59 -3.98 -4.42
N VAL A 28 -6.56 -3.18 -4.51
CA VAL A 28 -6.53 -1.92 -3.80
C VAL A 28 -6.37 -0.80 -4.78
N ARG A 29 -6.65 0.41 -4.38
CA ARG A 29 -6.52 1.52 -5.26
C ARG A 29 -5.10 1.94 -5.42
N LYS A 30 -4.34 1.92 -4.38
CA LYS A 30 -2.96 2.29 -4.44
C LYS A 30 -2.15 1.40 -3.56
N LEU A 31 -0.93 1.14 -3.95
CA LEU A 31 -0.04 0.34 -3.14
C LEU A 31 1.23 1.13 -3.01
N ILE A 32 1.58 1.53 -1.82
CA ILE A 32 2.73 2.38 -1.57
C ILE A 32 3.90 1.54 -1.15
N ALA A 33 5.02 1.76 -1.77
CA ALA A 33 6.20 0.96 -1.50
C ALA A 33 7.05 1.53 -0.38
N GLY A 34 7.49 0.69 0.49
CA GLY A 34 8.40 1.09 1.54
C GLY A 34 9.73 0.42 1.32
N PRO A 35 10.58 0.42 2.27
CA PRO A 35 11.90 -0.15 2.12
C PRO A 35 11.91 -1.62 1.76
N SER A 36 11.04 -2.36 2.03
CA SER A 36 11.01 -3.72 1.62
C SER A 36 9.61 -4.21 1.76
N VAL A 37 8.67 -3.31 1.78
CA VAL A 37 7.30 -3.70 2.03
C VAL A 37 6.38 -2.82 1.25
N PHE A 38 5.10 -3.13 1.28
CA PHE A 38 4.13 -2.32 0.58
C PHE A 38 2.93 -2.15 1.52
N ILE A 39 2.22 -1.08 1.38
CA ILE A 39 1.04 -0.87 2.19
C ILE A 39 -0.02 -0.29 1.29
N CYS A 40 -1.25 -0.74 1.39
CA CYS A 40 -2.29 -0.28 0.49
C CYS A 40 -3.00 0.92 1.08
N ASP A 41 -3.80 1.55 0.26
CA ASP A 41 -4.49 2.76 0.69
C ASP A 41 -5.44 2.47 1.84
N GLU A 42 -6.05 1.31 1.86
CA GLU A 42 -6.96 1.03 2.95
C GLU A 42 -6.21 0.89 4.25
N CYS A 43 -5.05 0.29 4.22
CA CYS A 43 -4.28 0.14 5.44
C CYS A 43 -3.74 1.48 5.90
N VAL A 44 -3.45 2.36 4.97
CA VAL A 44 -2.96 3.66 5.34
C VAL A 44 -4.08 4.39 6.09
N GLU A 45 -5.31 4.27 5.63
CA GLU A 45 -6.39 4.93 6.30
C GLU A 45 -6.57 4.33 7.68
N LEU A 46 -6.49 3.04 7.80
CA LEU A 46 -6.63 2.41 9.08
C LEU A 46 -5.54 2.89 10.01
N CYS A 47 -4.33 3.00 9.52
CA CYS A 47 -3.24 3.45 10.36
C CYS A 47 -3.45 4.91 10.77
N ASN A 48 -3.97 5.70 9.88
CA ASN A 48 -4.21 7.09 10.21
C ASN A 48 -5.23 7.20 11.32
N ASP A 49 -6.26 6.39 11.26
CA ASP A 49 -7.26 6.42 12.30
C ASP A 49 -6.66 6.06 13.63
N ILE A 50 -5.83 5.05 13.65
CA ILE A 50 -5.22 4.65 14.89
C ILE A 50 -4.30 5.72 15.41
N ILE A 51 -3.52 6.31 14.56
CA ILE A 51 -2.62 7.34 14.99
C ILE A 51 -3.39 8.52 15.51
N ARG A 52 -4.46 8.87 14.87
CA ARG A 52 -5.16 10.00 15.29
C ARG A 52 -5.88 9.77 16.56
N GLU A 53 -6.41 8.65 16.78
CA GLU A 53 -7.10 8.52 17.94
C GLU A 53 -6.29 8.29 19.09
N GLU A 54 -5.15 7.90 18.91
CA GLU A 54 -4.30 7.63 19.93
C GLU A 54 -4.56 8.25 21.14
N VAL A 55 -5.18 8.85 21.32
CA VAL A 55 -5.39 9.40 22.47
C VAL A 55 -5.42 8.72 23.47
#